data_419d0608e1188a8287068de938cc1262
#
_entry.id   419d0608e1188a8287068de938cc1262
#
_cell.length_a   1.000
_cell.length_b   1.000
_cell.length_c   1.000
_cell.angle_alpha   90.00
_cell.angle_beta   90.00
_cell.angle_gamma   90.00
#
_symmetry.space_group_name_H-M   'P 1'
#
loop_
_entity.id
_entity.type
_entity.pdbx_description
1 polymer ?
#
loop_
_entity_poly.entity_id
_entity_poly.type
_entity_poly.pdbx_seq_one_letter_code
_entity_poly.pdbx_strand_id
1 'polypeptide(L)'
;MLGMQSRAEKPDQKNSMTIRIIVSIAAMMLAMMNPYCATASLGGTADTVQADRARMQASLRMTKKDLYAVHELSAPNHVVVREFVSPTGIVFGVAWQGPVRPDLRQLLGGYFSHFVEVAGTQKKQEPRRRRMMVEEPGLVVEGAGHARAFAGRAYVPQLVPAGVQAEEIQ
;
A
#
# COMPACT_ATOMS: atom_id res chain seq x y z
N MET A 1 53.49 -58.82 17.13
CA MET A 1 52.61 -58.25 16.07
C MET A 1 51.27 -58.03 16.70
N LEU A 2 51.00 -56.83 17.18
CA LEU A 2 49.70 -56.46 17.74
C LEU A 2 48.92 -55.70 16.68
N GLY A 3 47.80 -56.29 16.26
CA GLY A 3 46.82 -55.63 15.36
C GLY A 3 45.94 -54.69 16.16
N MET A 4 46.07 -53.40 15.91
CA MET A 4 45.28 -52.36 16.49
C MET A 4 44.01 -52.21 15.59
N GLN A 5 42.88 -52.77 16.03
CA GLN A 5 41.58 -52.57 15.35
C GLN A 5 41.03 -51.20 15.79
N SER A 6 41.01 -50.28 14.87
CA SER A 6 40.29 -49.00 14.99
C SER A 6 38.80 -49.26 14.93
N ARG A 7 38.13 -49.06 16.08
CA ARG A 7 36.66 -49.11 16.19
C ARG A 7 36.11 -47.77 15.70
N ALA A 8 35.62 -47.76 14.48
CA ALA A 8 34.89 -46.60 13.94
C ALA A 8 33.61 -46.42 14.74
N GLU A 9 33.50 -45.34 15.46
CA GLU A 9 32.32 -44.92 16.21
C GLU A 9 31.22 -44.48 15.22
N LYS A 10 30.11 -45.17 15.23
CA LYS A 10 28.96 -44.92 14.35
C LYS A 10 28.25 -43.68 14.87
N PRO A 11 28.10 -42.59 14.07
CA PRO A 11 27.45 -41.37 14.55
C PRO A 11 25.98 -41.68 14.93
N ASP A 12 25.60 -41.16 16.09
CA ASP A 12 24.29 -41.32 16.71
C ASP A 12 23.16 -40.81 15.78
N GLN A 13 22.48 -41.74 15.15
CA GLN A 13 21.46 -41.53 14.15
C GLN A 13 20.22 -40.81 14.75
N LYS A 14 20.00 -40.88 16.07
CA LYS A 14 18.92 -40.19 16.77
C LYS A 14 19.12 -38.66 16.80
N ASN A 15 20.35 -38.20 17.10
CA ASN A 15 20.66 -36.77 17.13
C ASN A 15 20.52 -36.12 15.74
N SER A 16 20.91 -36.81 14.70
CA SER A 16 20.76 -36.32 13.30
C SER A 16 19.30 -36.12 12.88
N MET A 17 18.39 -37.01 13.29
CA MET A 17 16.97 -36.90 12.97
C MET A 17 16.30 -35.76 13.74
N THR A 18 16.64 -35.58 15.03
CA THR A 18 16.11 -34.49 15.85
C THR A 18 16.56 -33.11 15.34
N ILE A 19 17.80 -32.95 14.94
CA ILE A 19 18.36 -31.72 14.36
C ILE A 19 17.66 -31.42 13.03
N ARG A 20 17.40 -32.38 12.17
CA ARG A 20 16.70 -32.19 10.91
C ARG A 20 15.25 -31.72 11.10
N ILE A 21 14.55 -32.28 12.10
CA ILE A 21 13.17 -31.86 12.43
C ILE A 21 13.16 -30.42 12.96
N ILE A 22 14.07 -30.05 13.84
CA ILE A 22 14.17 -28.69 14.40
C ILE A 22 14.50 -27.68 13.29
N VAL A 23 15.43 -27.98 12.40
CA VAL A 23 15.79 -27.12 11.27
C VAL A 23 14.62 -26.97 10.29
N SER A 24 13.85 -28.03 10.05
CA SER A 24 12.67 -27.96 9.18
C SER A 24 11.54 -27.12 9.78
N ILE A 25 11.30 -27.21 11.10
CA ILE A 25 10.31 -26.39 11.80
C ILE A 25 10.73 -24.92 11.83
N ALA A 26 12.02 -24.64 12.07
CA ALA A 26 12.57 -23.29 12.04
C ALA A 26 12.49 -22.67 10.64
N ALA A 27 12.77 -23.43 9.59
CA ALA A 27 12.62 -22.98 8.20
C ALA A 27 11.15 -22.74 7.82
N MET A 28 10.24 -23.54 8.31
CA MET A 28 8.80 -23.40 8.09
C MET A 28 8.22 -22.19 8.85
N MET A 29 8.70 -21.88 10.06
CA MET A 29 8.34 -20.66 10.79
C MET A 29 8.90 -19.39 10.12
N LEU A 30 10.12 -19.46 9.57
CA LEU A 30 10.71 -18.32 8.85
C LEU A 30 9.98 -18.03 7.52
N ALA A 31 9.42 -19.03 6.88
CA ALA A 31 8.62 -18.88 5.66
C ALA A 31 7.24 -18.24 5.91
N MET A 32 6.74 -18.27 7.15
CA MET A 32 5.49 -17.58 7.54
C MET A 32 5.68 -16.11 7.89
N MET A 33 6.91 -15.64 8.06
CA MET A 33 7.24 -14.21 8.13
C MET A 33 7.36 -13.61 6.73
N ASN A 34 6.34 -13.76 5.89
CA ASN A 34 6.20 -12.84 4.77
C ASN A 34 5.84 -11.46 5.36
N PRO A 35 6.70 -10.44 5.25
CA PRO A 35 6.23 -9.10 5.42
C PRO A 35 5.24 -8.88 4.28
N TYR A 36 3.96 -9.01 4.57
CA TYR A 36 2.97 -8.38 3.71
C TYR A 36 3.43 -6.92 3.64
N CYS A 37 3.99 -6.52 2.51
CA CYS A 37 4.16 -5.11 2.22
C CYS A 37 2.75 -4.52 2.22
N ALA A 38 2.28 -4.11 3.39
CA ALA A 38 1.12 -3.29 3.52
C ALA A 38 1.44 -2.01 2.76
N THR A 39 0.99 -1.95 1.52
CA THR A 39 1.03 -0.73 0.74
C THR A 39 -0.05 0.15 1.33
N ALA A 40 0.34 1.29 1.88
CA ALA A 40 -0.58 2.34 2.22
C ALA A 40 -1.32 2.70 0.96
N SER A 41 -2.61 2.64 1.02
CA SER A 41 -3.38 2.76 -0.18
C SER A 41 -4.84 2.83 0.17
N LEU A 42 -5.57 3.34 -0.75
CA LEU A 42 -7.01 3.36 -0.72
C LEU A 42 -7.57 1.98 -0.31
N GLY A 43 -8.40 1.94 0.72
CA GLY A 43 -8.93 0.71 1.33
C GLY A 43 -7.99 0.01 2.33
N GLY A 44 -6.76 0.48 2.49
CA GLY A 44 -5.82 -0.02 3.49
C GLY A 44 -6.08 0.51 4.90
N THR A 45 -5.31 0.03 5.87
CA THR A 45 -5.40 0.48 7.26
C THR A 45 -4.49 1.69 7.51
N ALA A 46 -4.74 2.45 8.58
CA ALA A 46 -3.92 3.60 8.98
C ALA A 46 -2.42 3.25 9.18
N ASP A 47 -2.10 2.00 9.50
CA ASP A 47 -0.71 1.55 9.65
C ASP A 47 0.06 1.63 8.32
N THR A 48 -0.66 1.54 7.20
CA THR A 48 -0.08 1.63 5.87
C THR A 48 0.44 3.03 5.55
N VAL A 49 -0.08 4.08 6.19
CA VAL A 49 0.40 5.46 6.06
C VAL A 49 1.88 5.61 6.42
N GLN A 50 2.37 4.84 7.40
CA GLN A 50 3.79 4.86 7.75
C GLN A 50 4.67 4.26 6.65
N ALA A 51 4.17 3.26 5.92
CA ALA A 51 4.88 2.70 4.77
C ALA A 51 4.97 3.71 3.62
N ASP A 52 3.92 4.50 3.36
CA ASP A 52 3.94 5.56 2.35
C ASP A 52 4.83 6.72 2.76
N ARG A 53 4.78 7.13 4.01
CA ARG A 53 5.72 8.11 4.55
C ARG A 53 7.17 7.70 4.30
N ALA A 54 7.52 6.44 4.59
CA ALA A 54 8.88 5.93 4.40
C ALA A 54 9.27 5.90 2.92
N ARG A 55 8.40 5.40 2.05
CA ARG A 55 8.65 5.33 0.58
C ARG A 55 8.80 6.70 -0.06
N MET A 56 7.95 7.64 0.33
CA MET A 56 7.98 9.01 -0.18
C MET A 56 9.05 9.86 0.50
N GLN A 57 9.72 9.36 1.54
CA GLN A 57 10.62 10.15 2.42
C GLN A 57 9.92 11.42 2.92
N ALA A 58 8.62 11.32 3.19
CA ALA A 58 7.75 12.44 3.48
C ALA A 58 7.75 12.79 4.98
N SER A 59 7.52 14.06 5.28
CA SER A 59 7.04 14.46 6.59
C SER A 59 5.56 14.14 6.72
N LEU A 60 5.14 13.72 7.91
CA LEU A 60 3.74 13.38 8.22
C LEU A 60 3.16 14.41 9.18
N ARG A 61 2.01 14.96 8.83
CA ARG A 61 1.17 15.77 9.70
C ARG A 61 -0.19 15.11 9.81
N MET A 62 -0.70 14.96 11.03
CA MET A 62 -2.02 14.40 11.28
C MET A 62 -2.97 15.51 11.78
N THR A 63 -4.16 15.54 11.21
CA THR A 63 -5.23 16.44 11.64
C THR A 63 -6.49 15.62 11.90
N LYS A 64 -6.99 15.65 13.12
CA LYS A 64 -8.23 14.98 13.49
C LYS A 64 -9.42 15.91 13.20
N LYS A 65 -10.41 15.37 12.52
CA LYS A 65 -11.74 15.94 12.29
C LYS A 65 -12.77 15.16 13.11
N ASP A 66 -14.01 15.61 13.13
CA ASP A 66 -15.05 14.96 13.90
C ASP A 66 -15.39 13.54 13.40
N LEU A 67 -15.41 13.37 12.07
CA LEU A 67 -15.83 12.12 11.43
C LEU A 67 -14.66 11.33 10.79
N TYR A 68 -13.46 11.89 10.73
CA TYR A 68 -12.29 11.26 10.11
C TYR A 68 -10.99 11.93 10.56
N ALA A 69 -9.86 11.33 10.18
CA ALA A 69 -8.54 11.95 10.32
C ALA A 69 -7.93 12.18 8.94
N VAL A 70 -7.12 13.23 8.81
CA VAL A 70 -6.34 13.52 7.60
C VAL A 70 -4.87 13.33 7.94
N HIS A 71 -4.21 12.47 7.20
CA HIS A 71 -2.77 12.27 7.23
C HIS A 71 -2.15 12.94 6.02
N GLU A 72 -1.47 14.04 6.23
CA GLU A 72 -0.81 14.80 5.16
C GLU A 72 0.67 14.41 5.09
N LEU A 73 1.06 13.89 3.94
CA LEU A 73 2.40 13.46 3.58
C LEU A 73 3.02 14.48 2.64
N SER A 74 4.05 15.19 3.07
CA SER A 74 4.77 16.17 2.25
C SER A 74 6.13 15.61 1.84
N ALA A 75 6.28 15.29 0.57
CA ALA A 75 7.50 14.71 0.02
C ALA A 75 8.51 15.81 -0.39
N PRO A 76 9.83 15.50 -0.42
CA PRO A 76 10.89 16.47 -0.81
C PRO A 76 10.73 17.04 -2.21
N ASN A 77 10.06 16.34 -3.12
CA ASN A 77 9.76 16.78 -4.48
C ASN A 77 8.53 17.69 -4.58
N HIS A 78 8.06 18.24 -3.45
CA HIS A 78 6.89 19.10 -3.33
C HIS A 78 5.56 18.45 -3.73
N VAL A 79 5.49 17.13 -3.76
CA VAL A 79 4.24 16.39 -3.83
C VAL A 79 3.66 16.29 -2.43
N VAL A 80 2.40 16.67 -2.29
CA VAL A 80 1.62 16.50 -1.06
C VAL A 80 0.55 15.46 -1.33
N VAL A 81 0.47 14.46 -0.48
CA VAL A 81 -0.60 13.46 -0.47
C VAL A 81 -1.35 13.57 0.84
N ARG A 82 -2.67 13.58 0.77
CA ARG A 82 -3.57 13.53 1.94
C ARG A 82 -4.32 12.23 1.92
N GLU A 83 -4.25 11.50 3.00
CA GLU A 83 -5.00 10.26 3.21
C GLU A 83 -6.09 10.50 4.24
N PHE A 84 -7.31 10.15 3.88
CA PHE A 84 -8.51 10.35 4.68
C PHE A 84 -8.87 9.04 5.36
N VAL A 85 -8.74 9.00 6.67
CA VAL A 85 -8.86 7.79 7.49
C VAL A 85 -10.13 7.84 8.31
N SER A 86 -10.97 6.83 8.17
CA SER A 86 -12.20 6.68 8.94
C SER A 86 -11.92 6.42 10.44
N PRO A 87 -12.91 6.56 11.34
CA PRO A 87 -12.77 6.20 12.75
C PRO A 87 -12.43 4.72 12.98
N THR A 88 -12.74 3.86 12.01
CA THR A 88 -12.37 2.44 12.01
C THR A 88 -10.94 2.17 11.56
N GLY A 89 -10.18 3.23 11.23
CA GLY A 89 -8.79 3.12 10.80
C GLY A 89 -8.60 2.74 9.33
N ILE A 90 -9.62 2.85 8.49
CA ILE A 90 -9.55 2.53 7.05
C ILE A 90 -9.36 3.80 6.23
N VAL A 91 -8.43 3.78 5.28
CA VAL A 91 -8.23 4.86 4.30
C VAL A 91 -9.36 4.81 3.27
N PHE A 92 -10.31 5.71 3.37
CA PHE A 92 -11.45 5.76 2.46
C PHE A 92 -11.25 6.69 1.26
N GLY A 93 -10.26 7.59 1.34
CA GLY A 93 -9.95 8.54 0.29
C GLY A 93 -8.50 8.99 0.33
N VAL A 94 -7.99 9.37 -0.83
CA VAL A 94 -6.68 9.99 -1.01
C VAL A 94 -6.79 11.18 -1.93
N ALA A 95 -6.08 12.26 -1.63
CA ALA A 95 -5.94 13.41 -2.52
C ALA A 95 -4.46 13.73 -2.70
N TRP A 96 -4.11 14.29 -3.84
CA TRP A 96 -2.73 14.67 -4.14
C TRP A 96 -2.64 15.97 -4.89
N GLN A 97 -1.54 16.68 -4.67
CA GLN A 97 -1.17 17.84 -5.44
C GLN A 97 0.35 17.98 -5.53
N GLY A 98 0.86 18.54 -6.63
CA GLY A 98 2.30 18.76 -6.77
C GLY A 98 2.76 19.05 -8.19
N PRO A 99 4.07 19.32 -8.36
CA PRO A 99 4.66 19.59 -9.65
C PRO A 99 4.83 18.35 -10.53
N VAL A 100 4.76 17.15 -9.92
CA VAL A 100 4.81 15.85 -10.60
C VAL A 100 3.65 14.97 -10.14
N ARG A 101 3.28 14.00 -10.96
CA ARG A 101 2.27 13.01 -10.57
C ARG A 101 2.86 12.05 -9.54
N PRO A 102 2.13 11.75 -8.46
CA PRO A 102 2.51 10.67 -7.55
C PRO A 102 2.36 9.30 -8.24
N ASP A 103 2.94 8.28 -7.64
CA ASP A 103 2.72 6.90 -8.05
C ASP A 103 1.28 6.47 -7.69
N LEU A 104 0.39 6.47 -8.69
CA LEU A 104 -1.00 6.06 -8.51
C LEU A 104 -1.13 4.57 -8.17
N ARG A 105 -0.17 3.72 -8.55
CA ARG A 105 -0.16 2.31 -8.14
C ARG A 105 -0.03 2.20 -6.63
N GLN A 106 0.84 3.03 -6.05
CA GLN A 106 1.01 3.11 -4.62
C GLN A 106 -0.26 3.66 -3.95
N LEU A 107 -0.80 4.78 -4.40
CA LEU A 107 -1.95 5.44 -3.78
C LEU A 107 -3.26 4.65 -3.88
N LEU A 108 -3.50 3.99 -5.01
CA LEU A 108 -4.73 3.24 -5.25
C LEU A 108 -4.65 1.78 -4.75
N GLY A 109 -3.45 1.25 -4.52
CA GLY A 109 -3.24 -0.09 -4.01
C GLY A 109 -4.00 -1.16 -4.78
N GLY A 110 -4.86 -1.90 -4.09
CA GLY A 110 -5.68 -2.96 -4.70
C GLY A 110 -6.66 -2.49 -5.79
N TYR A 111 -7.02 -1.21 -5.78
CA TYR A 111 -7.91 -0.62 -6.79
C TYR A 111 -7.18 -0.22 -8.08
N PHE A 112 -5.84 -0.24 -8.10
CA PHE A 112 -5.08 0.22 -9.26
C PHE A 112 -5.35 -0.58 -10.53
N SER A 113 -5.48 -1.89 -10.45
CA SER A 113 -5.76 -2.74 -11.62
C SER A 113 -7.09 -2.40 -12.27
N HIS A 114 -8.14 -2.23 -11.44
CA HIS A 114 -9.46 -1.82 -11.90
C HIS A 114 -9.43 -0.41 -12.52
N PHE A 115 -8.74 0.53 -11.86
CA PHE A 115 -8.53 1.87 -12.40
C PHE A 115 -7.90 1.85 -13.80
N VAL A 116 -6.84 1.05 -14.02
CA VAL A 116 -6.14 0.95 -15.32
C VAL A 116 -7.05 0.40 -16.41
N GLU A 117 -7.85 -0.61 -16.10
CA GLU A 117 -8.82 -1.20 -17.03
C GLU A 117 -9.85 -0.17 -17.50
N VAL A 118 -10.51 0.51 -16.57
CA VAL A 118 -11.56 1.51 -16.87
C VAL A 118 -10.96 2.72 -17.58
N ALA A 119 -9.86 3.28 -17.08
CA ALA A 119 -9.20 4.42 -17.69
C ALA A 119 -8.66 4.11 -19.10
N GLY A 120 -8.19 2.88 -19.32
CA GLY A 120 -7.76 2.41 -20.64
C GLY A 120 -8.90 2.33 -21.64
N THR A 121 -10.08 1.90 -21.22
CA THR A 121 -11.29 1.85 -22.06
C THR A 121 -11.77 3.26 -22.41
N GLN A 122 -11.86 4.14 -21.43
CA GLN A 122 -12.26 5.54 -21.62
C GLN A 122 -11.29 6.28 -22.55
N LYS A 123 -9.98 6.08 -22.43
CA LYS A 123 -8.99 6.69 -23.31
C LYS A 123 -9.14 6.28 -24.77
N LYS A 124 -9.58 5.06 -25.04
CA LYS A 124 -9.88 4.59 -26.40
C LYS A 124 -11.09 5.26 -26.99
N GLN A 125 -12.11 5.55 -26.15
CA GLN A 125 -13.36 6.20 -26.56
C GLN A 125 -13.21 7.71 -26.72
N GLU A 126 -12.44 8.35 -25.82
CA GLU A 126 -12.21 9.80 -25.78
C GLU A 126 -10.72 10.17 -25.77
N PRO A 127 -9.97 10.02 -26.87
CA PRO A 127 -8.52 10.19 -26.89
C PRO A 127 -8.03 11.60 -26.50
N ARG A 128 -8.89 12.62 -26.64
CA ARG A 128 -8.58 14.04 -26.38
C ARG A 128 -8.91 14.51 -24.96
N ARG A 129 -9.44 13.63 -24.11
CA ARG A 129 -9.78 13.99 -22.74
C ARG A 129 -8.51 14.30 -21.94
N ARG A 130 -8.41 15.53 -21.45
CA ARG A 130 -7.25 15.98 -20.65
C ARG A 130 -7.43 15.72 -19.15
N ARG A 131 -8.65 15.45 -18.69
CA ARG A 131 -8.96 15.09 -17.31
C ARG A 131 -9.04 13.58 -17.19
N MET A 132 -8.42 13.06 -16.14
CA MET A 132 -8.62 11.71 -15.71
C MET A 132 -9.87 11.67 -14.85
N MET A 133 -10.85 10.87 -15.21
CA MET A 133 -12.08 10.70 -14.46
C MET A 133 -12.56 9.26 -14.63
N VAL A 134 -12.57 8.52 -13.56
CA VAL A 134 -13.15 7.19 -13.44
C VAL A 134 -14.21 7.29 -12.35
N GLU A 135 -15.43 6.97 -12.68
CA GLU A 135 -16.56 6.97 -11.75
C GLU A 135 -17.27 5.63 -11.88
N GLU A 136 -17.02 4.77 -10.92
CA GLU A 136 -17.56 3.42 -10.81
C GLU A 136 -18.16 3.23 -9.41
N PRO A 137 -19.10 2.31 -9.22
CA PRO A 137 -19.73 2.10 -7.91
C PRO A 137 -18.74 1.82 -6.78
N GLY A 138 -17.57 1.20 -7.10
CA GLY A 138 -16.54 0.83 -6.13
C GLY A 138 -15.33 1.75 -6.09
N LEU A 139 -15.23 2.74 -6.99
CA LEU A 139 -14.04 3.59 -7.09
C LEU A 139 -14.34 4.86 -7.87
N VAL A 140 -14.04 5.99 -7.27
CA VAL A 140 -14.03 7.29 -7.97
C VAL A 140 -12.59 7.78 -8.00
N VAL A 141 -12.09 8.15 -9.19
CA VAL A 141 -10.77 8.76 -9.37
C VAL A 141 -10.92 9.98 -10.27
N GLU A 142 -10.53 11.12 -9.76
CA GLU A 142 -10.52 12.37 -10.49
C GLU A 142 -9.12 12.96 -10.50
N GLY A 143 -8.69 13.45 -11.64
CA GLY A 143 -7.39 14.09 -11.74
C GLY A 143 -7.32 15.04 -12.90
N ALA A 144 -6.62 16.13 -12.69
CA ALA A 144 -6.32 17.12 -13.70
C ALA A 144 -4.89 17.59 -13.55
N GLY A 145 -4.37 18.21 -14.58
CA GLY A 145 -3.05 18.81 -14.46
C GLY A 145 -2.49 19.23 -15.80
N HIS A 146 -1.58 20.15 -15.71
CA HIS A 146 -0.70 20.59 -16.77
C HIS A 146 0.76 20.57 -16.25
N ALA A 147 1.71 20.94 -17.08
CA ALA A 147 3.10 20.92 -16.69
C ALA A 147 3.35 21.60 -15.34
N ARG A 148 3.92 20.87 -14.39
CA ARG A 148 4.26 21.27 -13.01
C ARG A 148 3.08 21.60 -12.08
N ALA A 149 1.85 21.24 -12.46
CA ALA A 149 0.68 21.42 -11.61
C ALA A 149 -0.30 20.26 -11.82
N PHE A 150 -0.13 19.22 -11.04
CA PHE A 150 -1.00 18.05 -11.02
C PHE A 150 -1.77 18.02 -9.72
N ALA A 151 -3.06 17.74 -9.80
CA ALA A 151 -3.91 17.50 -8.65
C ALA A 151 -4.93 16.41 -8.97
N GLY A 152 -5.39 15.75 -7.94
CA GLY A 152 -6.45 14.76 -8.06
C GLY A 152 -6.84 14.16 -6.72
N ARG A 153 -7.85 13.33 -6.78
CA ARG A 153 -8.37 12.57 -5.64
C ARG A 153 -8.88 11.22 -6.08
N ALA A 154 -8.91 10.30 -5.15
CA ALA A 154 -9.58 9.02 -5.31
C ALA A 154 -10.26 8.62 -4.00
N TYR A 155 -11.41 7.98 -4.08
CA TYR A 155 -12.11 7.46 -2.92
C TYR A 155 -12.98 6.26 -3.28
N VAL A 156 -13.31 5.49 -2.26
CA VAL A 156 -14.23 4.35 -2.34
C VAL A 156 -15.55 4.77 -1.70
N PRO A 157 -16.62 5.01 -2.45
CA PRO A 157 -17.87 5.55 -1.93
C PRO A 157 -18.42 4.76 -0.73
N GLN A 158 -18.29 3.44 -0.74
CA GLN A 158 -18.79 2.55 0.33
C GLN A 158 -17.99 2.65 1.64
N LEU A 159 -16.76 3.21 1.60
CA LEU A 159 -15.90 3.38 2.77
C LEU A 159 -15.98 4.79 3.36
N VAL A 160 -16.63 5.73 2.66
CA VAL A 160 -16.80 7.10 3.15
C VAL A 160 -17.71 7.09 4.38
N PRO A 161 -17.28 7.64 5.53
CA PRO A 161 -18.12 7.69 6.71
C PRO A 161 -19.39 8.50 6.48
N ALA A 162 -20.50 8.08 7.10
CA ALA A 162 -21.75 8.81 7.02
C ALA A 162 -21.58 10.27 7.49
N GLY A 163 -22.07 11.22 6.71
CA GLY A 163 -21.96 12.65 6.97
C GLY A 163 -20.72 13.33 6.36
N VAL A 164 -19.77 12.58 5.82
CA VAL A 164 -18.63 13.13 5.07
C VAL A 164 -19.02 13.32 3.61
N GLN A 165 -18.75 14.51 3.07
CA GLN A 165 -19.01 14.81 1.66
C GLN A 165 -17.78 14.52 0.81
N ALA A 166 -17.98 14.03 -0.43
CA ALA A 166 -16.88 13.72 -1.35
C ALA A 166 -16.00 14.96 -1.66
N GLU A 167 -16.58 16.15 -1.59
CA GLU A 167 -15.89 17.44 -1.79
C GLU A 167 -14.87 17.77 -0.69
N GLU A 168 -14.98 17.13 0.48
CA GLU A 168 -14.02 17.30 1.56
C GLU A 168 -12.69 16.56 1.28
N ILE A 169 -12.71 15.61 0.33
CA ILE A 169 -11.54 14.85 -0.10
C ILE A 169 -10.76 15.68 -1.12
N GLN A 170 -9.87 16.59 -0.61
CA GLN A 170 -9.07 17.49 -1.46
C GLN A 170 -7.75 17.90 -0.81
#